data_ac1e3803abeb21e380b8ac22939ba18f
#
_entry.id   ac1e3803abeb21e380b8ac22939ba18f
#
_cell.length_a   1.000
_cell.length_b   1.000
_cell.length_c   1.000
_cell.angle_alpha   90.00
_cell.angle_beta   90.00
_cell.angle_gamma   90.00
#
_symmetry.space_group_name_H-M   'P 1'
#
loop_
_entity.id
_entity.type
_entity.pdbx_description
1 polymer ?
#
loop_
_entity_poly.entity_id
_entity_poly.type
_entity_poly.pdbx_seq_one_letter_code
_entity_poly.pdbx_strand_id
1 'polypeptide(L)'
;MKVSVVVPVRDEEASIRELLDSLLAQTRPPDEIVIADGGSIDATPQIIENYIHNGAPVRLIRAGAALPGRGRNLGAAQASFEWLAFTDAGIRLANNWLEALIAKAQANDSIDVVYGSWEPVTDSLFKQCAAIAYVPPPALHGGDLVRPRSIASALLRREAWRAVNGFPEDLRSAEDLVFMDRLESAGYKTAFEPRAQVYWDLRPTLWSTFKRFLIYSRNNIRAGLFRQWQAMILFRYGVLAVLLIAALIVEPSWAWFPIAAWLLMLVARAAVSIRRNRSCYPATLFHNLLRATMVMSLLAVLDAAAILGSIQWLLLDSFRWNRKAPVEADNGA
;
A
#
# COMPACT_ATOMS: atom_id res chain seq x y z
N MET A 1 -16.71 -9.52 -21.65
CA MET A 1 -15.34 -9.61 -21.10
C MET A 1 -15.31 -10.65 -19.99
N LYS A 2 -14.38 -11.61 -20.03
CA LYS A 2 -14.12 -12.56 -18.94
C LYS A 2 -12.93 -12.09 -18.11
N VAL A 3 -13.01 -12.26 -16.78
CA VAL A 3 -12.04 -11.71 -15.83
C VAL A 3 -11.63 -12.76 -14.81
N SER A 4 -10.33 -12.92 -14.58
CA SER A 4 -9.77 -13.63 -13.45
C SER A 4 -9.41 -12.65 -12.34
N VAL A 5 -9.96 -12.83 -11.14
CA VAL A 5 -9.55 -12.06 -9.94
C VAL A 5 -8.37 -12.78 -9.29
N VAL A 6 -7.28 -12.07 -9.09
CA VAL A 6 -6.03 -12.62 -8.50
C VAL A 6 -5.81 -12.01 -7.11
N VAL A 7 -5.66 -12.89 -6.11
CA VAL A 7 -5.50 -12.49 -4.70
C VAL A 7 -4.31 -13.21 -4.08
N PRO A 8 -3.25 -12.51 -3.65
CA PRO A 8 -2.21 -13.08 -2.80
C PRO A 8 -2.73 -13.14 -1.35
N VAL A 9 -2.53 -14.26 -0.68
CA VAL A 9 -2.94 -14.44 0.72
C VAL A 9 -1.82 -15.03 1.56
N ARG A 10 -1.78 -14.68 2.84
CA ARG A 10 -0.94 -15.37 3.84
C ARG A 10 -1.43 -15.06 5.24
N ASP A 11 -1.81 -16.11 5.99
CA ASP A 11 -2.28 -16.03 7.37
C ASP A 11 -3.48 -15.05 7.51
N GLU A 12 -4.55 -15.32 6.75
CA GLU A 12 -5.75 -14.48 6.59
C GLU A 12 -7.04 -15.21 7.01
N GLU A 13 -6.96 -16.17 7.94
CA GLU A 13 -8.13 -16.94 8.41
C GLU A 13 -9.28 -16.06 8.91
N ALA A 14 -8.95 -14.88 9.47
CA ALA A 14 -9.93 -13.94 10.00
C ALA A 14 -10.69 -13.16 8.91
N SER A 15 -10.12 -13.00 7.72
CA SER A 15 -10.62 -12.08 6.68
C SER A 15 -10.97 -12.76 5.36
N ILE A 16 -10.39 -13.94 5.07
CA ILE A 16 -10.52 -14.58 3.75
C ILE A 16 -11.96 -14.98 3.43
N ARG A 17 -12.76 -15.36 4.43
CA ARG A 17 -14.18 -15.69 4.24
C ARG A 17 -14.96 -14.48 3.74
N GLU A 18 -14.82 -13.34 4.43
CA GLU A 18 -15.49 -12.09 4.05
C GLU A 18 -15.12 -11.65 2.63
N LEU A 19 -13.86 -11.79 2.25
CA LEU A 19 -13.41 -11.48 0.88
C LEU A 19 -14.07 -12.39 -0.15
N LEU A 20 -14.05 -13.71 0.06
CA LEU A 20 -14.65 -14.67 -0.88
C LEU A 20 -16.15 -14.46 -1.03
N ASP A 21 -16.86 -14.25 0.09
CA ASP A 21 -18.30 -13.94 0.06
C ASP A 21 -18.56 -12.65 -0.71
N SER A 22 -17.75 -11.60 -0.51
CA SER A 22 -17.91 -10.33 -1.23
C SER A 22 -17.61 -10.44 -2.74
N LEU A 23 -16.68 -11.29 -3.14
CA LEU A 23 -16.38 -11.56 -4.55
C LEU A 23 -17.50 -12.36 -5.24
N LEU A 24 -18.07 -13.33 -4.55
CA LEU A 24 -19.17 -14.15 -5.07
C LEU A 24 -20.50 -13.36 -5.13
N ALA A 25 -20.67 -12.36 -4.24
CA ALA A 25 -21.85 -11.51 -4.17
C ALA A 25 -21.76 -10.24 -5.03
N GLN A 26 -20.73 -10.10 -5.89
CA GLN A 26 -20.62 -8.95 -6.80
C GLN A 26 -21.81 -8.91 -7.78
N THR A 27 -22.29 -7.71 -8.15
CA THR A 27 -23.32 -7.52 -9.21
C THR A 27 -22.88 -8.13 -10.54
N ARG A 28 -21.58 -8.18 -10.80
CA ARG A 28 -20.92 -8.94 -11.85
C ARG A 28 -19.91 -9.89 -11.18
N PRO A 29 -20.29 -11.15 -10.86
CA PRO A 29 -19.33 -12.09 -10.27
C PRO A 29 -18.13 -12.34 -11.17
N PRO A 30 -16.93 -12.60 -10.62
CA PRO A 30 -15.77 -12.98 -11.40
C PRO A 30 -16.00 -14.34 -12.11
N ASP A 31 -15.41 -14.50 -13.30
CA ASP A 31 -15.45 -15.78 -14.02
C ASP A 31 -14.48 -16.81 -13.41
N GLU A 32 -13.47 -16.30 -12.69
CA GLU A 32 -12.47 -17.11 -11.98
C GLU A 32 -11.89 -16.28 -10.82
N ILE A 33 -11.64 -16.92 -9.68
CA ILE A 33 -10.90 -16.37 -8.55
C ILE A 33 -9.66 -17.23 -8.34
N VAL A 34 -8.47 -16.65 -8.51
CA VAL A 34 -7.19 -17.32 -8.33
C VAL A 34 -6.53 -16.81 -7.07
N ILE A 35 -6.45 -17.67 -6.06
CA ILE A 35 -5.84 -17.34 -4.77
C ILE A 35 -4.46 -17.97 -4.71
N ALA A 36 -3.43 -17.14 -4.49
CA ALA A 36 -2.06 -17.60 -4.31
C ALA A 36 -1.68 -17.54 -2.81
N ASP A 37 -1.67 -18.71 -2.16
CA ASP A 37 -1.31 -18.86 -0.76
C ASP A 37 0.21 -18.84 -0.57
N GLY A 38 0.72 -17.78 0.07
CA GLY A 38 2.11 -17.54 0.38
C GLY A 38 2.67 -18.36 1.57
N GLY A 39 2.11 -19.55 1.81
CA GLY A 39 2.52 -20.46 2.87
C GLY A 39 1.89 -20.07 4.21
N SER A 40 0.57 -19.98 4.25
CA SER A 40 -0.20 -19.83 5.47
C SER A 40 -0.02 -21.02 6.41
N ILE A 41 0.07 -20.73 7.71
CA ILE A 41 0.18 -21.74 8.78
C ILE A 41 -1.10 -21.81 9.63
N ASP A 42 -2.06 -20.94 9.37
CA ASP A 42 -3.39 -20.88 9.98
C ASP A 42 -4.44 -21.65 9.13
N ALA A 43 -5.73 -21.46 9.43
CA ALA A 43 -6.83 -22.12 8.72
C ALA A 43 -7.16 -21.51 7.33
N THR A 44 -6.39 -20.54 6.84
CA THR A 44 -6.65 -19.88 5.53
C THR A 44 -6.84 -20.89 4.39
N PRO A 45 -5.93 -21.88 4.15
CA PRO A 45 -6.08 -22.79 3.04
C PRO A 45 -7.32 -23.69 3.14
N GLN A 46 -7.64 -24.15 4.34
CA GLN A 46 -8.81 -25.01 4.60
C GLN A 46 -10.12 -24.27 4.33
N ILE A 47 -10.17 -22.98 4.69
CA ILE A 47 -11.34 -22.14 4.39
C ILE A 47 -11.51 -22.02 2.87
N ILE A 48 -10.46 -21.75 2.13
CA ILE A 48 -10.51 -21.63 0.66
C ILE A 48 -10.95 -22.95 0.01
N GLU A 49 -10.41 -24.09 0.46
CA GLU A 49 -10.76 -25.41 -0.04
C GLU A 49 -12.25 -25.72 0.15
N ASN A 50 -12.87 -25.27 1.24
CA ASN A 50 -14.31 -25.42 1.46
C ASN A 50 -15.13 -24.68 0.37
N TYR A 51 -14.73 -23.48 -0.07
CA TYR A 51 -15.39 -22.78 -1.18
C TYR A 51 -15.25 -23.56 -2.50
N ILE A 52 -14.07 -24.11 -2.77
CA ILE A 52 -13.84 -24.97 -3.97
C ILE A 52 -14.74 -26.20 -3.94
N HIS A 53 -14.83 -26.90 -2.81
CA HIS A 53 -15.69 -28.08 -2.65
C HIS A 53 -17.17 -27.75 -2.83
N ASN A 54 -17.59 -26.55 -2.47
CA ASN A 54 -18.96 -26.05 -2.66
C ASN A 54 -19.22 -25.52 -4.08
N GLY A 55 -18.30 -25.71 -5.02
CA GLY A 55 -18.49 -25.37 -6.43
C GLY A 55 -18.24 -23.90 -6.76
N ALA A 56 -17.65 -23.11 -5.87
CA ALA A 56 -17.26 -21.73 -6.20
C ALA A 56 -16.18 -21.71 -7.28
N PRO A 57 -16.13 -20.70 -8.17
CA PRO A 57 -15.12 -20.58 -9.24
C PRO A 57 -13.76 -20.14 -8.67
N VAL A 58 -13.30 -20.82 -7.63
CA VAL A 58 -12.07 -20.51 -6.89
C VAL A 58 -11.01 -21.57 -7.20
N ARG A 59 -9.80 -21.10 -7.45
CA ARG A 59 -8.60 -21.94 -7.57
C ARG A 59 -7.58 -21.53 -6.53
N LEU A 60 -7.05 -22.49 -5.79
CA LEU A 60 -5.99 -22.31 -4.81
C LEU A 60 -4.64 -22.73 -5.40
N ILE A 61 -3.66 -21.81 -5.35
CA ILE A 61 -2.26 -22.06 -5.70
C ILE A 61 -1.45 -22.08 -4.40
N ARG A 62 -0.79 -23.18 -4.10
CA ARG A 62 0.16 -23.29 -3.00
C ARG A 62 1.49 -22.68 -3.43
N ALA A 63 1.73 -21.41 -3.15
CA ALA A 63 2.90 -20.67 -3.61
C ALA A 63 4.15 -20.87 -2.73
N GLY A 64 4.06 -21.66 -1.66
CA GLY A 64 5.12 -21.81 -0.66
C GLY A 64 5.38 -20.47 0.06
N ALA A 65 6.59 -20.26 0.54
CA ALA A 65 6.95 -19.01 1.25
C ALA A 65 7.05 -17.81 0.27
N ALA A 66 5.93 -17.48 -0.40
CA ALA A 66 5.89 -16.38 -1.36
C ALA A 66 5.58 -15.03 -0.70
N LEU A 67 6.28 -13.99 -1.16
CA LEU A 67 5.93 -12.60 -0.88
C LEU A 67 4.79 -12.14 -1.80
N PRO A 68 4.10 -11.02 -1.51
CA PRO A 68 2.92 -10.59 -2.26
C PRO A 68 3.13 -10.48 -3.77
N GLY A 69 4.26 -9.91 -4.22
CA GLY A 69 4.58 -9.80 -5.65
C GLY A 69 4.67 -11.16 -6.34
N ARG A 70 5.35 -12.13 -5.72
CA ARG A 70 5.42 -13.51 -6.23
C ARG A 70 4.05 -14.18 -6.21
N GLY A 71 3.26 -13.97 -5.17
CA GLY A 71 1.90 -14.49 -5.10
C GLY A 71 1.03 -13.99 -6.27
N ARG A 72 1.06 -12.66 -6.52
CA ARG A 72 0.35 -12.06 -7.66
C ARG A 72 0.86 -12.59 -9.00
N ASN A 73 2.17 -12.75 -9.18
CA ASN A 73 2.74 -13.30 -10.41
C ASN A 73 2.31 -14.74 -10.67
N LEU A 74 2.35 -15.60 -9.66
CA LEU A 74 1.89 -16.98 -9.76
C LEU A 74 0.40 -17.05 -10.08
N GLY A 75 -0.41 -16.23 -9.43
CA GLY A 75 -1.84 -16.12 -9.71
C GLY A 75 -2.12 -15.64 -11.13
N ALA A 76 -1.47 -14.57 -11.58
CA ALA A 76 -1.60 -14.02 -12.93
C ALA A 76 -1.15 -15.00 -14.02
N ALA A 77 -0.09 -15.77 -13.77
CA ALA A 77 0.43 -16.76 -14.70
C ALA A 77 -0.56 -17.93 -14.90
N GLN A 78 -1.26 -18.34 -13.84
CA GLN A 78 -2.21 -19.45 -13.87
C GLN A 78 -3.66 -19.03 -14.14
N ALA A 79 -3.94 -17.73 -14.16
CA ALA A 79 -5.26 -17.20 -14.51
C ALA A 79 -5.66 -17.61 -15.94
N SER A 80 -6.94 -17.91 -16.18
CA SER A 80 -7.43 -18.43 -17.47
C SER A 80 -7.75 -17.32 -18.47
N PHE A 81 -8.09 -16.10 -17.99
CA PHE A 81 -8.64 -15.05 -18.84
C PHE A 81 -7.63 -13.93 -19.15
N GLU A 82 -7.91 -13.18 -20.20
CA GLU A 82 -7.06 -12.09 -20.71
C GLU A 82 -7.05 -10.88 -19.77
N TRP A 83 -8.12 -10.67 -19.04
CA TRP A 83 -8.23 -9.57 -18.09
C TRP A 83 -8.03 -10.06 -16.66
N LEU A 84 -7.11 -9.40 -15.95
CA LEU A 84 -6.73 -9.70 -14.58
C LEU A 84 -7.20 -8.56 -13.68
N ALA A 85 -8.05 -8.87 -12.71
CA ALA A 85 -8.37 -7.96 -11.63
C ALA A 85 -7.55 -8.32 -10.40
N PHE A 86 -6.96 -7.32 -9.74
CA PHE A 86 -6.17 -7.52 -8.53
C PHE A 86 -6.87 -6.89 -7.33
N THR A 87 -6.88 -7.63 -6.24
CA THR A 87 -7.27 -7.15 -4.91
C THR A 87 -6.43 -7.86 -3.85
N ASP A 88 -6.53 -7.43 -2.60
CA ASP A 88 -5.76 -7.99 -1.48
C ASP A 88 -6.69 -8.63 -0.44
N ALA A 89 -6.19 -9.60 0.30
CA ALA A 89 -6.89 -10.11 1.48
C ALA A 89 -7.00 -9.02 2.56
N GLY A 90 -8.07 -9.10 3.39
CA GLY A 90 -8.36 -8.09 4.42
C GLY A 90 -8.93 -6.78 3.89
N ILE A 91 -9.32 -6.75 2.61
CA ILE A 91 -10.03 -5.63 1.97
C ILE A 91 -11.51 -6.01 1.75
N ARG A 92 -12.41 -5.06 1.99
CA ARG A 92 -13.82 -5.18 1.61
C ARG A 92 -14.05 -4.50 0.28
N LEU A 93 -14.79 -5.17 -0.61
CA LEU A 93 -15.12 -4.66 -1.93
C LEU A 93 -16.53 -4.05 -1.92
N ALA A 94 -16.74 -2.95 -2.66
CA ALA A 94 -18.09 -2.50 -2.98
C ALA A 94 -18.78 -3.54 -3.87
N ASN A 95 -20.11 -3.71 -3.73
CA ASN A 95 -20.84 -4.76 -4.45
C ASN A 95 -20.75 -4.65 -5.98
N ASN A 96 -20.52 -3.46 -6.51
CA ASN A 96 -20.37 -3.16 -7.93
C ASN A 96 -18.88 -2.99 -8.37
N TRP A 97 -17.92 -3.38 -7.53
CA TRP A 97 -16.51 -3.13 -7.78
C TRP A 97 -16.03 -3.69 -9.12
N LEU A 98 -16.28 -4.98 -9.38
CA LEU A 98 -15.81 -5.62 -10.61
C LEU A 98 -16.58 -5.14 -11.84
N GLU A 99 -17.90 -4.94 -11.71
CA GLU A 99 -18.74 -4.38 -12.77
C GLU A 99 -18.25 -2.99 -13.22
N ALA A 100 -17.94 -2.10 -12.26
CA ALA A 100 -17.46 -0.76 -12.56
C ALA A 100 -16.09 -0.78 -13.27
N LEU A 101 -15.14 -1.62 -12.83
CA LEU A 101 -13.87 -1.81 -13.52
C LEU A 101 -14.05 -2.29 -14.96
N ILE A 102 -14.90 -3.30 -15.17
CA ILE A 102 -15.19 -3.87 -16.49
C ILE A 102 -15.85 -2.81 -17.39
N ALA A 103 -16.86 -2.11 -16.91
CA ALA A 103 -17.56 -1.08 -17.67
C ALA A 103 -16.59 0.01 -18.14
N LYS A 104 -15.66 0.44 -17.27
CA LYS A 104 -14.63 1.43 -17.64
C LYS A 104 -13.67 0.92 -18.71
N ALA A 105 -13.21 -0.32 -18.58
CA ALA A 105 -12.32 -0.93 -19.58
C ALA A 105 -13.01 -1.09 -20.94
N GLN A 106 -14.31 -1.41 -20.96
CA GLN A 106 -15.09 -1.58 -22.17
C GLN A 106 -15.53 -0.26 -22.83
N ALA A 107 -15.51 0.85 -22.08
CA ALA A 107 -15.87 2.16 -22.61
C ALA A 107 -14.91 2.69 -23.68
N ASN A 108 -13.67 2.17 -23.72
CA ASN A 108 -12.66 2.54 -24.70
C ASN A 108 -11.63 1.41 -24.86
N ASP A 109 -11.58 0.79 -26.01
CA ASP A 109 -10.69 -0.35 -26.33
C ASP A 109 -9.19 -0.04 -26.19
N SER A 110 -8.83 1.25 -26.17
CA SER A 110 -7.44 1.68 -25.96
C SER A 110 -6.99 1.63 -24.50
N ILE A 111 -7.88 1.36 -23.55
CA ILE A 111 -7.53 1.27 -22.13
C ILE A 111 -6.92 -0.11 -21.85
N ASP A 112 -5.73 -0.09 -21.25
CA ASP A 112 -5.01 -1.30 -20.87
C ASP A 112 -5.12 -1.59 -19.38
N VAL A 113 -5.26 -0.53 -18.56
CA VAL A 113 -5.30 -0.59 -17.10
C VAL A 113 -6.38 0.32 -16.56
N VAL A 114 -7.23 -0.21 -15.70
CA VAL A 114 -8.22 0.57 -14.93
C VAL A 114 -7.85 0.50 -13.45
N TYR A 115 -7.66 1.64 -12.81
CA TYR A 115 -7.54 1.73 -11.35
C TYR A 115 -8.87 2.18 -10.76
N GLY A 116 -9.31 1.46 -9.73
CA GLY A 116 -10.45 1.87 -8.91
C GLY A 116 -10.04 2.82 -7.77
N SER A 117 -10.98 3.10 -6.91
CA SER A 117 -10.79 3.92 -5.72
C SER A 117 -10.66 3.07 -4.46
N TRP A 118 -10.17 3.67 -3.40
CA TRP A 118 -10.10 3.04 -2.09
C TRP A 118 -10.35 4.04 -0.98
N GLU A 119 -10.99 3.60 0.10
CA GLU A 119 -11.25 4.43 1.26
C GLU A 119 -10.78 3.72 2.55
N PRO A 120 -10.15 4.46 3.48
CA PRO A 120 -9.81 3.89 4.77
C PRO A 120 -11.07 3.70 5.61
N VAL A 121 -11.17 2.58 6.30
CA VAL A 121 -12.18 2.37 7.35
C VAL A 121 -11.79 3.19 8.58
N THR A 122 -12.67 4.13 8.96
CA THR A 122 -12.43 5.10 10.04
C THR A 122 -13.51 5.02 11.13
N ASP A 123 -13.80 3.80 11.58
CA ASP A 123 -14.81 3.44 12.56
C ASP A 123 -14.47 3.83 14.01
N SER A 124 -13.25 4.27 14.27
CA SER A 124 -12.78 4.73 15.57
C SER A 124 -12.01 6.05 15.48
N LEU A 125 -11.92 6.78 16.60
CA LEU A 125 -11.14 8.02 16.66
C LEU A 125 -9.67 7.78 16.30
N PHE A 126 -9.10 6.64 16.74
CA PHE A 126 -7.73 6.28 16.38
C PHE A 126 -7.56 6.13 14.88
N LYS A 127 -8.43 5.36 14.20
CA LYS A 127 -8.36 5.15 12.76
C LYS A 127 -8.62 6.45 11.98
N GLN A 128 -9.49 7.34 12.46
CA GLN A 128 -9.65 8.68 11.87
C GLN A 128 -8.35 9.49 11.96
N CYS A 129 -7.69 9.50 13.13
CA CYS A 129 -6.40 10.16 13.30
C CYS A 129 -5.30 9.51 12.46
N ALA A 130 -5.31 8.19 12.33
CA ALA A 130 -4.41 7.43 11.46
C ALA A 130 -4.59 7.83 9.99
N ALA A 131 -5.85 7.92 9.52
CA ALA A 131 -6.15 8.40 8.18
C ALA A 131 -5.64 9.83 7.97
N ILE A 132 -5.86 10.73 8.92
CA ILE A 132 -5.34 12.12 8.86
C ILE A 132 -3.80 12.15 8.83
N ALA A 133 -3.13 11.24 9.55
CA ALA A 133 -1.67 11.26 9.68
C ALA A 133 -0.94 10.73 8.44
N TYR A 134 -1.44 9.65 7.80
CA TYR A 134 -0.68 8.96 6.77
C TYR A 134 -1.46 8.51 5.52
N VAL A 135 -2.78 8.70 5.49
CA VAL A 135 -3.53 8.42 4.27
C VAL A 135 -3.58 9.67 3.40
N PRO A 136 -3.15 9.63 2.13
CA PRO A 136 -3.25 10.78 1.25
C PRO A 136 -4.71 11.19 1.07
N PRO A 137 -5.06 12.48 1.21
CA PRO A 137 -6.41 12.92 0.89
C PRO A 137 -6.71 12.70 -0.59
N PRO A 138 -7.98 12.51 -0.98
CA PRO A 138 -8.35 12.47 -2.37
C PRO A 138 -7.99 13.79 -3.06
N ALA A 139 -7.56 13.70 -4.31
CA ALA A 139 -7.23 14.83 -5.17
C ALA A 139 -8.16 14.84 -6.39
N LEU A 140 -8.37 16.01 -6.97
CA LEU A 140 -9.18 16.15 -8.19
C LEU A 140 -8.44 15.57 -9.40
N HIS A 141 -9.07 14.61 -10.06
CA HIS A 141 -8.55 14.02 -11.30
C HIS A 141 -9.70 13.80 -12.28
N GLY A 142 -9.65 14.43 -13.45
CA GLY A 142 -10.70 14.32 -14.46
C GLY A 142 -12.10 14.81 -14.01
N GLY A 143 -12.19 15.65 -12.98
CA GLY A 143 -13.45 16.12 -12.38
C GLY A 143 -13.89 15.32 -11.16
N ASP A 144 -13.32 14.16 -10.89
CA ASP A 144 -13.62 13.31 -9.73
C ASP A 144 -12.58 13.46 -8.61
N LEU A 145 -13.03 13.34 -7.36
CA LEU A 145 -12.14 13.24 -6.21
C LEU A 145 -11.69 11.80 -6.06
N VAL A 146 -10.41 11.55 -6.28
CA VAL A 146 -9.82 10.20 -6.27
C VAL A 146 -8.59 10.14 -5.39
N ARG A 147 -8.36 8.99 -4.77
CA ARG A 147 -7.11 8.69 -4.08
C ARG A 147 -6.03 8.21 -5.07
N PRO A 148 -4.76 8.22 -4.69
CA PRO A 148 -3.70 7.65 -5.53
C PRO A 148 -4.04 6.23 -5.98
N ARG A 149 -3.57 5.85 -7.17
CA ARG A 149 -3.75 4.50 -7.72
C ARG A 149 -3.30 3.42 -6.74
N SER A 150 -4.00 2.30 -6.73
CA SER A 150 -3.68 1.13 -5.91
C SER A 150 -3.94 -0.14 -6.68
N ILE A 151 -3.05 -1.10 -6.54
CA ILE A 151 -3.23 -2.44 -7.13
C ILE A 151 -4.36 -3.22 -6.44
N ALA A 152 -4.70 -2.88 -5.21
CA ALA A 152 -5.80 -3.50 -4.47
C ALA A 152 -7.19 -3.26 -5.10
N SER A 153 -7.28 -2.31 -6.02
CA SER A 153 -8.44 -2.08 -6.88
C SER A 153 -7.95 -1.78 -8.30
N ALA A 154 -7.63 -2.81 -9.06
CA ALA A 154 -7.12 -2.64 -10.42
C ALA A 154 -7.61 -3.76 -11.34
N LEU A 155 -7.85 -3.43 -12.61
CA LEU A 155 -8.14 -4.36 -13.71
C LEU A 155 -7.17 -4.04 -14.85
N LEU A 156 -6.48 -5.03 -15.39
CA LEU A 156 -5.53 -4.81 -16.47
C LEU A 156 -5.45 -5.99 -17.44
N ARG A 157 -4.99 -5.71 -18.65
CA ARG A 157 -4.71 -6.76 -19.65
C ARG A 157 -3.54 -7.63 -19.17
N ARG A 158 -3.65 -8.94 -19.30
CA ARG A 158 -2.56 -9.88 -18.97
C ARG A 158 -1.28 -9.56 -19.75
N GLU A 159 -1.43 -9.09 -20.99
CA GLU A 159 -0.30 -8.67 -21.81
C GLU A 159 0.51 -7.55 -21.15
N ALA A 160 -0.16 -6.53 -20.59
CA ALA A 160 0.49 -5.45 -19.86
C ALA A 160 1.30 -5.96 -18.66
N TRP A 161 0.73 -6.90 -17.89
CA TRP A 161 1.46 -7.55 -16.81
C TRP A 161 2.71 -8.30 -17.31
N ARG A 162 2.58 -9.05 -18.40
CA ARG A 162 3.71 -9.82 -18.99
C ARG A 162 4.81 -8.91 -19.51
N ALA A 163 4.45 -7.86 -20.23
CA ALA A 163 5.39 -6.95 -20.90
C ALA A 163 6.31 -6.21 -19.93
N VAL A 164 5.83 -5.94 -18.69
CA VAL A 164 6.64 -5.30 -17.64
C VAL A 164 7.30 -6.30 -16.69
N ASN A 165 7.31 -7.61 -17.05
CA ASN A 165 7.85 -8.71 -16.25
C ASN A 165 7.21 -8.84 -14.86
N GLY A 166 5.92 -8.49 -14.74
CA GLY A 166 5.15 -8.63 -13.52
C GLY A 166 5.67 -7.82 -12.33
N PHE A 167 5.31 -8.27 -11.14
CA PHE A 167 5.68 -7.63 -9.87
C PHE A 167 7.09 -8.04 -9.43
N PRO A 168 7.86 -7.15 -8.75
CA PRO A 168 9.05 -7.56 -8.02
C PRO A 168 8.75 -8.65 -6.99
N GLU A 169 9.50 -9.74 -7.00
CA GLU A 169 9.21 -10.91 -6.15
C GLU A 169 9.96 -10.90 -4.81
N ASP A 170 10.98 -10.06 -4.68
CA ASP A 170 11.85 -9.97 -3.51
C ASP A 170 11.46 -8.86 -2.52
N LEU A 171 10.40 -8.11 -2.80
CA LEU A 171 9.87 -7.05 -1.95
C LEU A 171 8.68 -7.55 -1.13
N ARG A 172 8.67 -7.24 0.18
CA ARG A 172 7.53 -7.53 1.06
C ARG A 172 6.45 -6.42 1.01
N SER A 173 6.79 -5.26 0.51
CA SER A 173 5.92 -4.11 0.25
C SER A 173 6.58 -3.21 -0.77
N ALA A 174 5.80 -2.28 -1.37
CA ALA A 174 6.19 -1.42 -2.48
C ALA A 174 6.41 -2.16 -3.83
N GLU A 175 6.17 -3.46 -3.90
CA GLU A 175 6.16 -4.23 -5.16
C GLU A 175 5.08 -3.73 -6.12
N ASP A 176 3.96 -3.29 -5.57
CA ASP A 176 2.83 -2.69 -6.27
C ASP A 176 3.18 -1.32 -6.86
N LEU A 177 3.86 -0.47 -6.11
CA LEU A 177 4.32 0.84 -6.59
C LEU A 177 5.28 0.68 -7.76
N VAL A 178 6.28 -0.20 -7.62
CA VAL A 178 7.26 -0.48 -8.69
C VAL A 178 6.56 -1.05 -9.95
N PHE A 179 5.61 -1.95 -9.77
CA PHE A 179 4.85 -2.53 -10.88
C PHE A 179 4.02 -1.47 -11.61
N MET A 180 3.29 -0.64 -10.88
CA MET A 180 2.49 0.44 -11.47
C MET A 180 3.34 1.49 -12.17
N ASP A 181 4.54 1.81 -11.64
CA ASP A 181 5.47 2.73 -12.28
C ASP A 181 6.07 2.13 -13.57
N ARG A 182 6.30 0.82 -13.61
CA ARG A 182 6.73 0.12 -14.84
C ARG A 182 5.66 0.17 -15.93
N LEU A 183 4.37 -0.05 -15.57
CA LEU A 183 3.26 0.07 -16.53
C LEU A 183 3.17 1.47 -17.12
N GLU A 184 3.27 2.51 -16.29
CA GLU A 184 3.27 3.90 -16.74
C GLU A 184 4.47 4.22 -17.64
N SER A 185 5.68 3.80 -17.24
CA SER A 185 6.90 4.00 -18.01
C SER A 185 6.90 3.27 -19.35
N ALA A 186 6.20 2.14 -19.43
CA ALA A 186 6.00 1.38 -20.67
C ALA A 186 4.92 1.98 -21.60
N GLY A 187 4.25 3.07 -21.17
CA GLY A 187 3.26 3.79 -21.97
C GLY A 187 1.88 3.15 -22.03
N TYR A 188 1.55 2.20 -21.15
CA TYR A 188 0.22 1.63 -21.07
C TYR A 188 -0.83 2.67 -20.69
N LYS A 189 -1.96 2.66 -21.42
CA LYS A 189 -3.03 3.63 -21.20
C LYS A 189 -3.84 3.28 -19.96
N THR A 190 -3.81 4.18 -18.99
CA THR A 190 -4.51 4.03 -17.72
C THR A 190 -5.79 4.83 -17.69
N ALA A 191 -6.81 4.31 -17.02
CA ALA A 191 -8.05 5.00 -16.70
C ALA A 191 -8.35 4.87 -15.22
N PHE A 192 -9.20 5.76 -14.71
CA PHE A 192 -9.65 5.75 -13.32
C PHE A 192 -11.16 5.54 -13.25
N GLU A 193 -11.62 4.68 -12.32
CA GLU A 193 -13.04 4.42 -12.08
C GLU A 193 -13.36 4.58 -10.59
N PRO A 194 -13.86 5.74 -10.15
CA PRO A 194 -14.13 6.03 -8.74
C PRO A 194 -15.17 5.10 -8.09
N ARG A 195 -16.09 4.54 -8.89
CA ARG A 195 -17.16 3.64 -8.38
C ARG A 195 -16.63 2.24 -8.05
N ALA A 196 -15.46 1.85 -8.61
CA ALA A 196 -14.81 0.60 -8.27
C ALA A 196 -14.08 0.74 -6.93
N GLN A 197 -14.84 0.80 -5.86
CA GLN A 197 -14.35 1.16 -4.54
C GLN A 197 -14.02 -0.06 -3.69
N VAL A 198 -12.89 0.03 -2.97
CA VAL A 198 -12.51 -0.92 -1.93
C VAL A 198 -12.27 -0.20 -0.61
N TYR A 199 -12.45 -0.91 0.51
CA TYR A 199 -12.32 -0.38 1.86
C TYR A 199 -11.13 -1.03 2.55
N TRP A 200 -10.18 -0.22 2.95
CA TRP A 200 -8.94 -0.65 3.59
C TRP A 200 -9.01 -0.44 5.12
N ASP A 201 -8.82 -1.51 5.87
CA ASP A 201 -8.82 -1.44 7.32
C ASP A 201 -7.46 -0.96 7.85
N LEU A 202 -7.48 0.18 8.57
CA LEU A 202 -6.28 0.78 9.13
C LEU A 202 -5.85 0.05 10.40
N ARG A 203 -4.56 0.06 10.70
CA ARG A 203 -4.02 -0.55 11.91
C ARG A 203 -4.62 0.13 13.16
N PRO A 204 -5.12 -0.66 14.14
CA PRO A 204 -5.91 -0.11 15.24
C PRO A 204 -5.08 0.47 16.40
N THR A 205 -3.74 0.35 16.40
CA THR A 205 -2.88 0.81 17.49
C THR A 205 -1.58 1.44 16.99
N LEU A 206 -0.95 2.29 17.81
CA LEU A 206 0.38 2.87 17.52
C LEU A 206 1.42 1.77 17.25
N TRP A 207 1.40 0.69 18.04
CA TRP A 207 2.37 -0.39 17.88
C TRP A 207 2.19 -1.17 16.59
N SER A 208 0.96 -1.51 16.21
CA SER A 208 0.69 -2.19 14.95
C SER A 208 0.99 -1.28 13.75
N THR A 209 0.75 0.03 13.87
CA THR A 209 1.14 1.03 12.88
C THR A 209 2.66 1.11 12.76
N PHE A 210 3.39 1.22 13.87
CA PHE A 210 4.86 1.22 13.88
C PHE A 210 5.44 0.00 13.17
N LYS A 211 5.00 -1.22 13.54
CA LYS A 211 5.48 -2.45 12.91
C LYS A 211 5.25 -2.47 11.40
N ARG A 212 4.09 -1.99 10.95
CA ARG A 212 3.75 -1.93 9.52
C ARG A 212 4.64 -0.95 8.77
N PHE A 213 4.82 0.26 9.31
CA PHE A 213 5.63 1.30 8.67
C PHE A 213 7.13 1.02 8.75
N LEU A 214 7.61 0.28 9.74
CA LEU A 214 8.98 -0.23 9.80
C LEU A 214 9.29 -1.13 8.58
N ILE A 215 8.36 -2.05 8.26
CA ILE A 215 8.46 -2.91 7.08
C ILE A 215 8.40 -2.07 5.79
N TYR A 216 7.47 -1.13 5.71
CA TYR A 216 7.34 -0.24 4.55
C TYR A 216 8.61 0.56 4.31
N SER A 217 9.16 1.18 5.35
CA SER A 217 10.35 2.03 5.24
C SER A 217 11.55 1.28 4.71
N ARG A 218 11.83 0.08 5.24
CA ARG A 218 12.92 -0.78 4.76
C ARG A 218 12.72 -1.18 3.29
N ASN A 219 11.49 -1.58 2.90
CA ASN A 219 11.21 -2.02 1.54
C ASN A 219 11.12 -0.86 0.54
N ASN A 220 10.69 0.32 0.95
CA ASN A 220 10.73 1.52 0.10
C ASN A 220 12.16 1.84 -0.35
N ILE A 221 13.15 1.69 0.54
CA ILE A 221 14.56 1.87 0.17
C ILE A 221 15.01 0.78 -0.80
N ARG A 222 14.66 -0.48 -0.55
CA ARG A 222 14.94 -1.61 -1.46
C ARG A 222 14.29 -1.44 -2.83
N ALA A 223 13.14 -0.77 -2.89
CA ALA A 223 12.43 -0.44 -4.10
C ALA A 223 12.98 0.81 -4.84
N GLY A 224 14.03 1.46 -4.32
CA GLY A 224 14.59 2.70 -4.91
C GLY A 224 13.81 3.97 -4.56
N LEU A 225 12.82 3.89 -3.67
CA LEU A 225 11.91 4.99 -3.34
C LEU A 225 12.43 5.86 -2.17
N PHE A 226 13.73 5.79 -1.84
CA PHE A 226 14.35 6.51 -0.72
C PHE A 226 14.07 8.02 -0.75
N ARG A 227 14.24 8.66 -1.90
CA ARG A 227 14.04 10.11 -2.04
C ARG A 227 12.61 10.54 -1.76
N GLN A 228 11.63 9.72 -2.14
CA GLN A 228 10.20 10.02 -1.98
C GLN A 228 9.73 9.90 -0.54
N TRP A 229 10.27 8.95 0.21
CA TRP A 229 9.71 8.56 1.51
C TRP A 229 10.60 8.85 2.70
N GLN A 230 11.93 8.63 2.61
CA GLN A 230 12.83 8.68 3.76
C GLN A 230 13.71 9.92 3.81
N ALA A 231 14.17 10.41 2.66
CA ALA A 231 15.20 11.46 2.61
C ALA A 231 14.86 12.70 3.45
N MET A 232 13.63 13.21 3.33
CA MET A 232 13.22 14.40 4.07
C MET A 232 13.08 14.15 5.58
N ILE A 233 12.68 12.93 5.98
CA ILE A 233 12.58 12.56 7.41
C ILE A 233 13.98 12.51 7.99
N LEU A 234 14.89 11.79 7.36
CA LEU A 234 16.28 11.65 7.81
C LEU A 234 16.99 13.01 7.85
N PHE A 235 16.77 13.86 6.85
CA PHE A 235 17.33 15.22 6.85
C PHE A 235 16.86 16.04 8.07
N ARG A 236 15.55 16.09 8.34
CA ARG A 236 15.00 16.85 9.49
C ARG A 236 15.56 16.35 10.82
N TYR A 237 15.58 15.05 11.02
CA TYR A 237 16.09 14.46 12.26
C TYR A 237 17.61 14.54 12.35
N GLY A 238 18.33 14.50 11.23
CA GLY A 238 19.77 14.79 11.17
C GLY A 238 20.09 16.22 11.64
N VAL A 239 19.36 17.21 11.16
CA VAL A 239 19.50 18.61 11.61
C VAL A 239 19.21 18.73 13.10
N LEU A 240 18.11 18.13 13.59
CA LEU A 240 17.79 18.17 15.02
C LEU A 240 18.87 17.49 15.89
N ALA A 241 19.43 16.37 15.42
CA ALA A 241 20.52 15.69 16.13
C ALA A 241 21.79 16.55 16.18
N VAL A 242 22.17 17.19 15.07
CA VAL A 242 23.32 18.11 15.03
C VAL A 242 23.11 19.28 15.99
N LEU A 243 21.93 19.89 16.01
CA LEU A 243 21.61 20.99 16.93
C LEU A 243 21.65 20.54 18.39
N LEU A 244 21.16 19.32 18.69
CA LEU A 244 21.20 18.76 20.04
C LEU A 244 22.65 18.52 20.50
N ILE A 245 23.46 17.91 19.64
CA ILE A 245 24.89 17.65 19.94
C ILE A 245 25.62 18.98 20.14
N ALA A 246 25.41 19.95 19.27
CA ALA A 246 26.02 21.28 19.40
C ALA A 246 25.62 21.98 20.73
N ALA A 247 24.33 21.94 21.08
CA ALA A 247 23.85 22.48 22.35
C ALA A 247 24.52 21.79 23.55
N LEU A 248 24.63 20.46 23.54
CA LEU A 248 25.25 19.71 24.64
C LEU A 248 26.75 20.00 24.78
N ILE A 249 27.45 20.30 23.70
CA ILE A 249 28.91 20.63 23.71
C ILE A 249 29.14 22.05 24.18
N VAL A 250 28.33 23.04 23.68
CA VAL A 250 28.54 24.44 23.96
C VAL A 250 28.02 24.80 25.36
N GLU A 251 26.77 24.46 25.64
CA GLU A 251 26.11 24.75 26.92
C GLU A 251 24.93 23.77 27.08
N PRO A 252 25.03 22.74 27.95
CA PRO A 252 23.98 21.73 28.10
C PRO A 252 22.59 22.27 28.44
N SER A 253 22.53 23.43 29.07
CA SER A 253 21.23 24.11 29.35
C SER A 253 20.47 24.51 28.07
N TRP A 254 21.13 24.54 26.91
CA TRP A 254 20.51 24.82 25.61
C TRP A 254 19.85 23.63 24.94
N ALA A 255 20.01 22.41 25.47
CA ALA A 255 19.44 21.19 24.90
C ALA A 255 17.90 21.24 24.76
N TRP A 256 17.22 22.11 25.50
CA TRP A 256 15.78 22.27 25.36
C TRP A 256 15.35 22.91 24.00
N PHE A 257 16.23 23.73 23.36
CA PHE A 257 15.90 24.35 22.08
C PHE A 257 15.60 23.34 20.96
N PRO A 258 16.48 22.37 20.65
CA PRO A 258 16.16 21.34 19.64
C PRO A 258 14.99 20.45 20.03
N ILE A 259 14.74 20.21 21.31
CA ILE A 259 13.57 19.48 21.80
C ILE A 259 12.30 20.31 21.53
N ALA A 260 12.30 21.60 21.85
CA ALA A 260 11.19 22.49 21.56
C ALA A 260 10.94 22.63 20.05
N ALA A 261 12.00 22.72 19.25
CA ALA A 261 11.92 22.75 17.79
C ALA A 261 11.28 21.46 17.23
N TRP A 262 11.63 20.30 17.77
CA TRP A 262 11.02 19.03 17.42
C TRP A 262 9.53 18.99 17.76
N LEU A 263 9.13 19.41 18.97
CA LEU A 263 7.72 19.49 19.38
C LEU A 263 6.95 20.45 18.47
N LEU A 264 7.48 21.64 18.21
CA LEU A 264 6.86 22.64 17.33
C LEU A 264 6.68 22.08 15.91
N MET A 265 7.68 21.36 15.39
CA MET A 265 7.59 20.68 14.10
C MET A 265 6.44 19.66 14.08
N LEU A 266 6.27 18.84 15.13
CA LEU A 266 5.17 17.89 15.22
C LEU A 266 3.81 18.58 15.29
N VAL A 267 3.69 19.66 16.09
CA VAL A 267 2.47 20.48 16.17
C VAL A 267 2.11 21.06 14.80
N ALA A 268 3.07 21.67 14.12
CA ALA A 268 2.87 22.28 12.80
C ALA A 268 2.43 21.21 11.77
N ARG A 269 3.09 20.06 11.75
CA ARG A 269 2.74 18.94 10.85
C ARG A 269 1.34 18.39 11.15
N ALA A 270 0.98 18.23 12.42
CA ALA A 270 -0.36 17.78 12.81
C ALA A 270 -1.43 18.79 12.38
N ALA A 271 -1.21 20.09 12.62
CA ALA A 271 -2.11 21.14 12.19
C ALA A 271 -2.31 21.16 10.66
N VAL A 272 -1.23 21.02 9.89
CA VAL A 272 -1.27 20.94 8.43
C VAL A 272 -2.05 19.69 7.97
N SER A 273 -1.80 18.53 8.58
CA SER A 273 -2.50 17.27 8.26
C SER A 273 -4.00 17.38 8.55
N ILE A 274 -4.38 17.90 9.71
CA ILE A 274 -5.78 18.12 10.08
C ILE A 274 -6.46 19.11 9.11
N ARG A 275 -5.81 20.24 8.81
CA ARG A 275 -6.33 21.24 7.87
C ARG A 275 -6.51 20.66 6.47
N ARG A 276 -5.56 19.87 5.98
CA ARG A 276 -5.59 19.23 4.66
C ARG A 276 -6.75 18.23 4.53
N ASN A 277 -7.07 17.54 5.62
CA ASN A 277 -8.11 16.52 5.66
C ASN A 277 -9.47 17.03 6.20
N ARG A 278 -9.65 18.35 6.37
CA ARG A 278 -10.86 18.91 6.99
C ARG A 278 -12.16 18.61 6.23
N SER A 279 -12.09 18.46 4.91
CA SER A 279 -13.24 18.11 4.09
C SER A 279 -13.63 16.63 4.25
N CYS A 280 -12.66 15.74 4.44
CA CYS A 280 -12.91 14.31 4.65
C CYS A 280 -13.35 14.00 6.09
N TYR A 281 -12.81 14.75 7.07
CA TYR A 281 -13.05 14.51 8.50
C TYR A 281 -13.42 15.81 9.22
N PRO A 282 -14.62 16.38 8.95
CA PRO A 282 -15.04 17.61 9.59
C PRO A 282 -15.17 17.43 11.10
N ALA A 283 -14.72 18.43 11.88
CA ALA A 283 -14.82 18.41 13.33
C ALA A 283 -14.79 19.82 13.91
N THR A 284 -15.29 19.95 15.13
CA THR A 284 -15.17 21.19 15.92
C THR A 284 -13.72 21.47 16.33
N LEU A 285 -13.43 22.69 16.74
CA LEU A 285 -12.10 23.06 17.22
C LEU A 285 -11.66 22.17 18.39
N PHE A 286 -12.54 21.90 19.34
CA PHE A 286 -12.23 21.04 20.49
C PHE A 286 -11.86 19.63 20.07
N HIS A 287 -12.61 19.00 19.19
CA HIS A 287 -12.28 17.67 18.65
C HIS A 287 -10.95 17.69 17.87
N ASN A 288 -10.66 18.77 17.16
CA ASN A 288 -9.37 18.90 16.46
C ASN A 288 -8.19 19.05 17.41
N LEU A 289 -8.36 19.65 18.60
CA LEU A 289 -7.32 19.67 19.63
C LEU A 289 -7.04 18.26 20.18
N LEU A 290 -8.09 17.46 20.45
CA LEU A 290 -7.92 16.04 20.83
C LEU A 290 -7.25 15.24 19.72
N ARG A 291 -7.67 15.44 18.47
CA ARG A 291 -7.04 14.79 17.31
C ARG A 291 -5.56 15.18 17.16
N ALA A 292 -5.22 16.43 17.44
CA ALA A 292 -3.85 16.93 17.27
C ALA A 292 -2.84 16.13 18.10
N THR A 293 -3.14 15.80 19.36
CA THR A 293 -2.25 14.99 20.20
C THR A 293 -2.03 13.60 19.65
N MET A 294 -3.10 12.94 19.18
CA MET A 294 -3.03 11.60 18.59
C MET A 294 -2.33 11.61 17.22
N VAL A 295 -2.60 12.62 16.38
CA VAL A 295 -1.91 12.79 15.09
C VAL A 295 -0.42 13.07 15.29
N MET A 296 -0.04 13.89 16.29
CA MET A 296 1.37 14.11 16.66
C MET A 296 2.05 12.80 17.06
N SER A 297 1.41 11.99 17.91
CA SER A 297 1.94 10.69 18.34
C SER A 297 2.10 9.74 17.15
N LEU A 298 1.13 9.70 16.24
CA LEU A 298 1.22 8.92 15.00
C LEU A 298 2.37 9.39 14.12
N LEU A 299 2.51 10.71 13.88
CA LEU A 299 3.61 11.27 13.09
C LEU A 299 4.98 10.93 13.68
N ALA A 300 5.13 11.02 15.02
CA ALA A 300 6.37 10.63 15.69
C ALA A 300 6.67 9.12 15.52
N VAL A 301 5.65 8.28 15.62
CA VAL A 301 5.76 6.83 15.39
C VAL A 301 6.15 6.50 13.94
N LEU A 302 5.58 7.21 12.97
CA LEU A 302 5.93 7.05 11.55
C LEU A 302 7.38 7.48 11.27
N ASP A 303 7.81 8.60 11.84
CA ASP A 303 9.19 9.08 11.72
C ASP A 303 10.18 8.09 12.36
N ALA A 304 9.86 7.57 13.55
CA ALA A 304 10.67 6.53 14.21
C ALA A 304 10.76 5.25 13.37
N ALA A 305 9.65 4.81 12.79
CA ALA A 305 9.61 3.66 11.90
C ALA A 305 10.44 3.89 10.62
N ALA A 306 10.42 5.11 10.07
CA ALA A 306 11.22 5.48 8.90
C ALA A 306 12.73 5.45 9.21
N ILE A 307 13.14 6.01 10.33
CA ILE A 307 14.55 6.04 10.77
C ILE A 307 15.03 4.62 11.03
N LEU A 308 14.30 3.84 11.85
CA LEU A 308 14.70 2.48 12.19
C LEU A 308 14.67 1.54 10.99
N GLY A 309 13.70 1.70 10.08
CA GLY A 309 13.66 0.95 8.82
C GLY A 309 14.84 1.26 7.90
N SER A 310 15.30 2.52 7.89
CA SER A 310 16.50 2.93 7.16
C SER A 310 17.77 2.32 7.78
N ILE A 311 17.85 2.30 9.10
CA ILE A 311 18.97 1.64 9.83
C ILE A 311 18.97 0.13 9.55
N GLN A 312 17.80 -0.53 9.62
CA GLN A 312 17.69 -1.95 9.30
C GLN A 312 18.12 -2.26 7.86
N TRP A 313 17.73 -1.42 6.89
CA TRP A 313 18.20 -1.57 5.53
C TRP A 313 19.73 -1.44 5.43
N LEU A 314 20.30 -0.43 6.07
CA LEU A 314 21.74 -0.21 6.08
C LEU A 314 22.51 -1.42 6.66
N LEU A 315 22.03 -1.99 7.76
CA LEU A 315 22.70 -3.09 8.44
C LEU A 315 22.50 -4.46 7.77
N LEU A 316 21.34 -4.69 7.16
CA LEU A 316 20.95 -6.02 6.70
C LEU A 316 20.95 -6.18 5.17
N ASP A 317 20.70 -5.10 4.43
CA ASP A 317 20.48 -5.17 2.98
C ASP A 317 21.58 -4.48 2.16
N SER A 318 22.23 -3.42 2.67
CA SER A 318 23.19 -2.62 1.88
C SER A 318 24.36 -3.45 1.33
N PHE A 319 24.90 -4.38 2.13
CA PHE A 319 25.97 -5.28 1.70
C PHE A 319 25.53 -6.30 0.64
N ARG A 320 24.25 -6.65 0.59
CA ARG A 320 23.68 -7.57 -0.40
C ARG A 320 23.27 -6.85 -1.68
N TRP A 321 22.90 -5.56 -1.58
CA TRP A 321 22.52 -4.71 -2.68
C TRP A 321 23.69 -4.45 -3.65
N ASN A 322 24.87 -4.14 -3.13
CA ASN A 322 26.08 -3.91 -3.93
C ASN A 322 26.55 -5.14 -4.73
N ARG A 323 26.07 -6.34 -4.38
CA ARG A 323 26.36 -7.56 -5.15
C ARG A 323 25.36 -7.85 -6.27
N LYS A 324 24.22 -7.15 -6.31
CA LYS A 324 23.18 -7.33 -7.32
C LYS A 324 23.07 -6.15 -8.31
N ALA A 325 23.88 -5.10 -8.14
CA ALA A 325 23.98 -4.04 -9.13
C ALA A 325 24.41 -4.68 -10.47
N PRO A 326 23.70 -4.42 -11.61
CA PRO A 326 24.18 -4.88 -12.89
C PRO A 326 25.57 -4.32 -13.09
N VAL A 327 26.53 -5.17 -13.45
CA VAL A 327 27.76 -4.74 -14.07
C VAL A 327 27.31 -3.94 -15.29
N GLU A 328 27.46 -2.62 -15.26
CA GLU A 328 27.34 -1.79 -16.45
C GLU A 328 28.19 -2.47 -17.51
N ALA A 329 27.53 -2.88 -18.60
CA ALA A 329 28.25 -3.40 -19.75
C ALA A 329 29.19 -2.29 -20.19
N ASP A 330 30.47 -2.51 -19.95
CA ASP A 330 31.56 -1.74 -20.48
C ASP A 330 31.43 -1.82 -22.00
N ASN A 331 30.79 -0.82 -22.60
CA ASN A 331 30.80 -0.61 -24.03
C ASN A 331 32.14 0.01 -24.38
N GLY A 332 33.18 -0.83 -24.33
CA GLY A 332 34.47 -0.56 -24.90
C GLY A 332 34.42 -0.71 -26.39
N ALA A 333 34.83 0.37 -27.06
CA ALA A 333 35.29 0.56 -28.44
C ALA A 333 34.24 0.39 -29.56
#